data_d91fe7c293860459c14af071ca509e99
#
_entry.id   d91fe7c293860459c14af071ca509e99
#
_cell.length_a   1.000
_cell.length_b   1.000
_cell.length_c   1.000
_cell.angle_alpha   90.00
_cell.angle_beta   90.00
_cell.angle_gamma   90.00
#
_symmetry.space_group_name_H-M   'P 1'
#
loop_
_entity.id
_entity.type
_entity.pdbx_description
1 polymer ?
#
loop_
_entity_poly.entity_id
_entity_poly.type
_entity_poly.pdbx_seq_one_letter_code
_entity_poly.pdbx_strand_id
1 'polypeptide(L)'
;MSKAKLPEYDYDTIIIGGGPAGYTAGIYAARSGLKTLLVEGAATVSQITITDLIENYPGIPEGINGFDLMQLFKKQALNFGLEIITRDVSAIKKKRRRSGYLGCYSGR
;
A
#
# COMPACT_ATOMS: atom_id res chain seq x y z
N MET A 1 -21.72 12.41 13.11
CA MET A 1 -20.81 11.90 13.67
C MET A 1 -19.65 12.73 13.86
N SER A 2 -19.27 12.99 14.90
CA SER A 2 -18.27 13.85 15.13
C SER A 2 -16.99 13.22 15.47
N LYS A 3 -15.92 13.64 14.96
CA LYS A 3 -14.77 13.07 15.28
C LYS A 3 -13.87 14.09 15.64
N ALA A 4 -14.33 15.12 16.08
CA ALA A 4 -13.57 16.27 16.28
C ALA A 4 -12.43 16.14 17.18
N LYS A 5 -12.55 15.41 18.18
CA LYS A 5 -11.49 15.39 19.13
C LYS A 5 -10.43 14.40 18.91
N LEU A 6 -10.46 13.65 17.84
CA LEU A 6 -9.43 12.69 17.62
C LEU A 6 -8.19 13.34 17.08
N PRO A 7 -7.05 12.75 17.31
CA PRO A 7 -5.83 13.27 16.72
C PRO A 7 -5.95 13.31 15.23
N GLU A 8 -5.23 14.22 14.63
CA GLU A 8 -5.30 14.32 13.23
C GLU A 8 -4.35 13.40 12.56
N TYR A 9 -4.85 12.53 11.76
CA TYR A 9 -4.05 11.68 10.93
C TYR A 9 -4.57 11.79 9.55
N ASP A 10 -3.69 11.83 8.59
CA ASP A 10 -4.12 11.76 7.22
C ASP A 10 -4.54 10.34 6.89
N TYR A 11 -3.90 9.37 7.50
CA TYR A 11 -4.18 7.96 7.25
C TYR A 11 -4.06 7.16 8.52
N ASP A 12 -4.82 6.08 8.59
CA ASP A 12 -4.70 5.15 9.71
C ASP A 12 -3.47 4.27 9.53
N THR A 13 -3.15 3.97 8.29
CA THR A 13 -2.05 3.07 7.96
C THR A 13 -1.42 3.51 6.66
N ILE A 14 -0.10 3.45 6.60
CA ILE A 14 0.62 3.73 5.36
C ILE A 14 1.51 2.53 5.09
N ILE A 15 1.36 1.98 3.88
CA ILE A 15 2.15 0.83 3.46
C ILE A 15 3.21 1.31 2.49
N ILE A 16 4.44 0.97 2.77
CA ILE A 16 5.54 1.36 1.92
C ILE A 16 5.99 0.14 1.14
N GLY A 17 5.76 0.15 -0.13
CA GLY A 17 6.12 -0.96 -0.99
C GLY A 17 4.96 -1.42 -1.83
N GLY A 18 5.16 -1.47 -3.14
CA GLY A 18 4.11 -1.81 -4.08
C GLY A 18 4.23 -3.19 -4.69
N GLY A 19 4.86 -4.11 -4.00
CA GLY A 19 4.91 -5.49 -4.46
C GLY A 19 3.68 -6.25 -4.03
N PRO A 20 3.68 -7.57 -4.24
CA PRO A 20 2.53 -8.39 -3.87
C PRO A 20 2.16 -8.29 -2.40
N ALA A 21 3.17 -8.24 -1.53
CA ALA A 21 2.90 -8.15 -0.10
C ALA A 21 2.24 -6.83 0.25
N GLY A 22 2.71 -5.74 -0.33
CA GLY A 22 2.14 -4.42 -0.06
C GLY A 22 0.71 -4.32 -0.51
N TYR A 23 0.42 -4.79 -1.71
CA TYR A 23 -0.96 -4.75 -2.20
C TYR A 23 -1.86 -5.65 -1.38
N THR A 24 -1.37 -6.82 -0.97
CA THR A 24 -2.17 -7.70 -0.15
C THR A 24 -2.50 -7.04 1.19
N ALA A 25 -1.50 -6.45 1.82
CA ALA A 25 -1.72 -5.75 3.08
C ALA A 25 -2.71 -4.60 2.89
N GLY A 26 -2.57 -3.88 1.78
CA GLY A 26 -3.45 -2.76 1.48
C GLY A 26 -4.90 -3.17 1.28
N ILE A 27 -5.10 -4.28 0.58
CA ILE A 27 -6.43 -4.81 0.36
C ILE A 27 -7.09 -5.14 1.70
N TYR A 28 -6.37 -5.83 2.57
CA TYR A 28 -6.93 -6.19 3.86
C TYR A 28 -7.19 -4.97 4.73
N ALA A 29 -6.28 -4.02 4.75
CA ALA A 29 -6.46 -2.82 5.56
C ALA A 29 -7.64 -1.99 5.07
N ALA A 30 -7.71 -1.78 3.76
CA ALA A 30 -8.78 -0.97 3.20
C ALA A 30 -10.14 -1.66 3.38
N ARG A 31 -10.16 -2.97 3.18
CA ARG A 31 -11.39 -3.72 3.35
C ARG A 31 -11.86 -3.69 4.79
N SER A 32 -10.97 -3.54 5.74
CA SER A 32 -11.31 -3.44 7.15
C SER A 32 -11.81 -2.05 7.54
N GLY A 33 -11.82 -1.13 6.62
CA GLY A 33 -12.31 0.21 6.92
C GLY A 33 -11.25 1.20 7.35
N LEU A 34 -9.97 0.81 7.30
CA LEU A 34 -8.90 1.73 7.65
C LEU A 34 -8.60 2.64 6.47
N LYS A 35 -8.38 3.90 6.77
CA LYS A 35 -7.96 4.81 5.72
C LYS A 35 -6.50 4.53 5.43
N THR A 36 -6.23 3.95 4.29
CA THR A 36 -4.93 3.37 3.98
C THR A 36 -4.32 3.99 2.74
N LEU A 37 -3.03 4.28 2.83
CA LEU A 37 -2.27 4.76 1.70
C LEU A 37 -1.18 3.75 1.39
N LEU A 38 -1.03 3.40 0.13
CA LEU A 38 0.09 2.59 -0.29
C LEU A 38 1.02 3.45 -1.13
N VAL A 39 2.28 3.47 -0.76
CA VAL A 39 3.29 4.22 -1.48
C VAL A 39 4.15 3.23 -2.23
N GLU A 40 4.04 3.24 -3.55
CA GLU A 40 4.86 2.35 -4.36
C GLU A 40 6.02 3.14 -4.94
N GLY A 41 7.21 2.60 -4.86
CA GLY A 41 8.37 3.28 -5.40
C GLY A 41 8.46 3.09 -6.90
N ALA A 42 9.04 4.05 -7.55
CA ALA A 42 9.19 3.97 -9.00
C ALA A 42 10.04 2.76 -9.42
N ALA A 43 11.07 2.46 -8.64
CA ALA A 43 11.92 1.32 -8.96
C ALA A 43 11.18 -0.01 -8.82
N THR A 44 10.29 -0.09 -7.84
CA THR A 44 9.52 -1.30 -7.64
C THR A 44 8.61 -1.56 -8.82
N VAL A 45 7.98 -0.51 -9.30
CA VAL A 45 7.11 -0.64 -10.47
C VAL A 45 7.92 -1.15 -11.65
N SER A 46 9.10 -0.61 -11.85
CA SER A 46 9.95 -1.04 -12.95
C SER A 46 10.35 -2.50 -12.84
N GLN A 47 10.66 -2.94 -11.63
CA GLN A 47 11.06 -4.33 -11.43
C GLN A 47 9.96 -5.30 -11.76
N ILE A 48 8.74 -4.94 -11.39
CA ILE A 48 7.61 -5.81 -11.65
C ILE A 48 7.39 -5.98 -13.15
N THR A 49 7.60 -4.94 -13.91
CA THR A 49 7.38 -5.03 -15.35
C THR A 49 8.43 -5.86 -16.05
N ILE A 50 9.56 -6.12 -15.40
CA ILE A 50 10.59 -6.95 -16.00
C ILE A 50 10.34 -8.42 -15.78
N THR A 51 9.51 -8.77 -14.82
CA THR A 51 9.26 -10.16 -14.48
C THR A 51 8.55 -10.87 -15.61
N ASP A 52 9.05 -12.04 -15.95
CA ASP A 52 8.43 -12.84 -16.97
C ASP A 52 7.20 -13.58 -16.48
N LEU A 53 7.01 -14.78 -16.92
CA LEU A 53 5.84 -15.56 -16.57
C LEU A 53 5.89 -15.98 -15.12
N ILE A 54 4.81 -15.78 -14.41
CA ILE A 54 4.66 -16.25 -13.03
C ILE A 54 3.74 -17.43 -13.07
N GLU A 55 4.24 -18.58 -12.65
CA GLU A 55 3.50 -19.83 -12.72
C GLU A 55 3.13 -20.39 -11.38
N ASN A 56 3.62 -19.81 -10.33
CA ASN A 56 3.43 -20.37 -9.00
C ASN A 56 2.57 -19.52 -8.10
N TYR A 57 1.72 -18.70 -8.67
CA TYR A 57 0.80 -17.91 -7.88
C TYR A 57 -0.52 -18.64 -7.79
N PRO A 58 -0.96 -18.99 -6.59
CA PRO A 58 -2.19 -19.79 -6.43
C PRO A 58 -3.38 -19.04 -7.02
N GLY A 59 -4.22 -19.77 -7.70
CA GLY A 59 -5.40 -19.18 -8.31
C GLY A 59 -5.25 -18.82 -9.76
N ILE A 60 -4.03 -18.89 -10.29
CA ILE A 60 -3.79 -18.58 -11.71
C ILE A 60 -3.07 -19.79 -12.32
N PRO A 61 -3.81 -20.86 -12.61
CA PRO A 61 -3.16 -22.11 -13.05
C PRO A 61 -2.46 -22.02 -14.40
N GLU A 62 -2.89 -21.10 -15.26
CA GLU A 62 -2.23 -20.99 -16.55
C GLU A 62 -1.00 -20.12 -16.53
N GLY A 63 -0.73 -19.50 -15.41
CA GLY A 63 0.37 -18.56 -15.34
C GLY A 63 -0.06 -17.18 -15.85
N ILE A 64 0.74 -16.18 -15.53
CA ILE A 64 0.41 -14.82 -15.92
C ILE A 64 1.72 -14.04 -15.85
N ASN A 65 1.87 -13.05 -16.71
CA ASN A 65 3.09 -12.26 -16.58
C ASN A 65 2.97 -11.30 -15.41
N GLY A 66 4.13 -10.90 -14.89
CA GLY A 66 4.18 -10.11 -13.67
C GLY A 66 3.43 -8.80 -13.77
N PHE A 67 3.53 -8.13 -14.90
CA PHE A 67 2.85 -6.86 -15.07
C PHE A 67 1.33 -7.03 -14.95
N ASP A 68 0.80 -8.03 -15.64
CA ASP A 68 -0.64 -8.26 -15.64
C ASP A 68 -1.12 -8.67 -14.25
N LEU A 69 -0.35 -9.48 -13.56
CA LEU A 69 -0.72 -9.88 -12.21
C LEU A 69 -0.80 -8.67 -11.29
N MET A 70 0.17 -7.76 -11.40
CA MET A 70 0.15 -6.59 -10.55
C MET A 70 -0.99 -5.65 -10.90
N GLN A 71 -1.40 -5.63 -12.16
CA GLN A 71 -2.57 -4.86 -12.54
C GLN A 71 -3.84 -5.41 -11.89
N LEU A 72 -3.92 -6.73 -11.78
CA LEU A 72 -5.06 -7.32 -11.09
C LEU A 72 -5.05 -6.98 -9.61
N PHE A 73 -3.89 -7.01 -8.98
CA PHE A 73 -3.77 -6.63 -7.58
C PHE A 73 -4.20 -5.19 -7.39
N LYS A 74 -3.73 -4.31 -8.25
CA LYS A 74 -4.04 -2.90 -8.15
C LYS A 74 -5.53 -2.65 -8.32
N LYS A 75 -6.12 -3.30 -9.29
CA LYS A 75 -7.54 -3.14 -9.54
C LYS A 75 -8.35 -3.60 -8.32
N GLN A 76 -7.97 -4.73 -7.75
CA GLN A 76 -8.67 -5.24 -6.60
C GLN A 76 -8.52 -4.29 -5.40
N ALA A 77 -7.32 -3.76 -5.21
CA ALA A 77 -7.08 -2.82 -4.12
C ALA A 77 -7.91 -1.55 -4.27
N LEU A 78 -7.97 -1.04 -5.49
CA LEU A 78 -8.77 0.17 -5.74
C LEU A 78 -10.25 -0.07 -5.50
N ASN A 79 -10.72 -1.29 -5.74
CA ASN A 79 -12.11 -1.62 -5.50
C ASN A 79 -12.48 -1.49 -4.03
N PHE A 80 -11.51 -1.62 -3.14
CA PHE A 80 -11.76 -1.47 -1.71
C PHE A 80 -11.40 -0.08 -1.19
N GLY A 81 -11.02 0.81 -2.09
CA GLY A 81 -10.75 2.18 -1.70
C GLY A 81 -9.34 2.46 -1.25
N LEU A 82 -8.40 1.57 -1.56
CA LEU A 82 -7.01 1.84 -1.22
C LEU A 82 -6.51 3.02 -2.06
N GLU A 83 -5.83 3.93 -1.40
CA GLU A 83 -5.23 5.05 -2.08
C GLU A 83 -3.80 4.70 -2.42
N ILE A 84 -3.37 4.94 -3.64
CA ILE A 84 -2.06 4.53 -4.11
C ILE A 84 -1.35 5.73 -4.71
N ILE A 85 -0.11 5.96 -4.27
CA ILE A 85 0.71 6.99 -4.91
C ILE A 85 2.05 6.38 -5.26
N THR A 86 2.68 6.94 -6.28
CA THR A 86 4.00 6.49 -6.72
C THR A 86 5.01 7.53 -6.29
N ARG A 87 5.80 7.18 -5.31
CA ARG A 87 6.82 8.08 -4.79
C ARG A 87 7.86 7.27 -4.06
N ASP A 88 9.02 7.85 -3.90
CA ASP A 88 10.05 7.19 -3.11
C ASP A 88 10.01 7.76 -1.71
N VAL A 89 10.00 6.89 -0.73
CA VAL A 89 10.01 7.29 0.65
C VAL A 89 11.45 7.48 1.07
N SER A 90 11.78 8.66 1.54
CA SER A 90 13.15 8.94 1.92
C SER A 90 13.40 8.74 3.41
N ALA A 91 12.38 8.88 4.22
CA ALA A 91 12.55 8.77 5.66
C ALA A 91 11.23 8.56 6.36
N ILE A 92 11.30 7.92 7.50
CA ILE A 92 10.16 7.74 8.37
C ILE A 92 10.58 8.31 9.71
N LYS A 93 9.79 9.24 10.24
CA LYS A 93 10.09 9.85 11.52
C LYS A 93 9.00 9.57 12.50
N LYS A 94 9.39 9.30 13.74
CA LYS A 94 8.45 9.13 14.80
C LYS A 94 8.26 10.45 15.48
N LYS A 95 6.99 10.78 15.78
CA LYS A 95 6.70 11.99 16.42
C LYS A 95 6.01 11.71 17.69
N ARG A 96 6.54 12.24 18.81
CA ARG A 96 5.94 12.01 20.10
C ARG A 96 4.79 12.93 20.30
N ARG A 97 3.68 12.40 20.81
CA ARG A 97 2.54 13.18 21.09
C ARG A 97 2.44 13.42 22.54
N ARG A 98 1.57 14.34 22.97
CA ARG A 98 1.45 14.63 24.32
C ARG A 98 1.05 13.47 25.14
N SER A 99 0.34 12.53 24.64
CA SER A 99 -0.07 11.37 25.40
C SER A 99 0.99 10.29 25.40
N GLY A 100 2.12 10.54 24.79
CA GLY A 100 3.12 9.50 24.67
C GLY A 100 3.00 8.68 23.42
N TYR A 101 1.93 8.87 22.70
CA TYR A 101 1.69 8.15 21.47
C TYR A 101 2.63 8.64 20.38
N LEU A 102 3.07 7.76 19.55
CA LEU A 102 3.97 8.10 18.46
C LEU A 102 3.30 7.93 17.13
N GLY A 103 3.48 8.89 16.29
CA GLY A 103 3.02 8.77 14.92
C GLY A 103 4.20 8.68 14.00
N CYS A 104 3.95 8.36 12.77
CA CYS A 104 4.97 8.29 11.74
C CYS A 104 4.54 9.09 10.56
N TYR A 105 5.51 9.62 9.82
CA TYR A 105 5.14 10.15 8.54
C TYR A 105 6.30 9.95 7.60
N SER A 106 6.02 9.94 6.29
CA SER A 106 7.05 9.70 5.31
C SER A 106 7.38 11.00 4.60
N GLY A 107 8.65 11.19 4.32
CA GLY A 107 9.09 12.33 3.61
C GLY A 107 9.25 12.02 2.14
N ARG A 108 9.43 13.04 1.23
CA ARG A 108 9.50 12.83 -0.08
C ARG A 108 10.69 12.66 -0.59
#